data_9b39c143e25279b7b22e767da251dba8
#
_entry.id   9b39c143e25279b7b22e767da251dba8
#
_cell.length_a   1.000
_cell.length_b   1.000
_cell.length_c   1.000
_cell.angle_alpha   90.00
_cell.angle_beta   90.00
_cell.angle_gamma   90.00
#
_symmetry.space_group_name_H-M   'P 1'
#
loop_
_entity.id
_entity.type
_entity.pdbx_description
1 polymer ?
#
loop_
_entity_poly.entity_id
_entity_poly.type
_entity_poly.pdbx_seq_one_letter_code
_entity_poly.pdbx_strand_id
1 'polypeptide(L)'
;MTAITPLVTVRTSPHYDERPLVADISLLVIHNITLPTGQFTEAPEHSFIDGLFMGTLDCTAHPDFASLHGVRVSAHCVIWRDGRIFQYVPFEKRAWHAGISQFEGRERCNDFSIGIELEGSDDLPYTDEQYQSLILLTKFIMSQHPAITTERIVGHCDIAPGRKTDPGTAFDWMRYRDAIKSALKKPI
;
A
#
# COMPACT_ATOMS: atom_id res chain seq x y z
N MET A 1 13.98 0.45 -22.46
CA MET A 1 12.67 1.14 -22.31
C MET A 1 12.72 1.96 -21.04
N THR A 2 12.43 3.25 -21.15
CA THR A 2 12.19 4.07 -19.95
C THR A 2 10.98 3.50 -19.23
N ALA A 3 11.13 3.10 -17.98
CA ALA A 3 9.99 2.69 -17.16
C ALA A 3 8.97 3.84 -17.20
N ILE A 4 7.71 3.52 -17.52
CA ILE A 4 6.64 4.51 -17.48
C ILE A 4 6.47 4.91 -16.02
N THR A 5 6.80 6.15 -15.71
CA THR A 5 6.59 6.69 -14.36
C THR A 5 5.09 6.88 -14.15
N PRO A 6 4.48 6.26 -13.13
CA PRO A 6 3.08 6.47 -12.83
C PRO A 6 2.84 7.94 -12.45
N LEU A 7 1.71 8.48 -12.88
CA LEU A 7 1.28 9.80 -12.43
C LEU A 7 0.79 9.66 -10.98
N VAL A 8 1.44 10.37 -10.07
CA VAL A 8 1.09 10.37 -8.66
C VAL A 8 0.81 11.77 -8.14
N THR A 9 -0.16 11.88 -7.23
CA THR A 9 -0.39 13.09 -6.43
C THR A 9 0.39 12.96 -5.13
N VAL A 10 1.30 13.89 -4.85
CA VAL A 10 2.11 13.85 -3.63
C VAL A 10 1.37 14.52 -2.47
N ARG A 11 1.26 13.78 -1.36
CA ARG A 11 0.68 14.21 -0.09
C ARG A 11 1.64 13.79 1.03
N THR A 12 2.47 14.67 1.54
CA THR A 12 3.51 14.28 2.50
C THR A 12 2.93 14.05 3.89
N SER A 13 2.86 12.79 4.30
CA SER A 13 2.47 12.39 5.67
C SER A 13 3.53 12.82 6.68
N PRO A 14 3.16 13.22 7.91
CA PRO A 14 4.11 13.36 9.01
C PRO A 14 4.46 12.01 9.69
N HIS A 15 3.81 10.91 9.31
CA HIS A 15 3.91 9.60 9.97
C HIS A 15 4.90 8.69 9.23
N TYR A 16 6.17 9.07 9.22
CA TYR A 16 7.27 8.25 8.71
C TYR A 16 8.57 8.61 9.43
N ASP A 17 9.58 7.80 9.24
CA ASP A 17 10.94 8.07 9.71
C ASP A 17 12.00 7.51 8.75
N GLU A 18 13.27 7.58 9.16
CA GLU A 18 14.36 7.03 8.36
C GLU A 18 14.34 5.49 8.42
N ARG A 19 14.68 4.86 7.31
CA ARG A 19 14.95 3.41 7.30
C ARG A 19 16.26 3.14 8.06
N PRO A 20 16.41 1.95 8.68
CA PRO A 20 17.70 1.52 9.18
C PRO A 20 18.78 1.59 8.10
N LEU A 21 20.04 1.77 8.52
CA LEU A 21 21.19 2.18 7.72
C LEU A 21 21.46 1.43 6.40
N VAL A 22 20.92 0.25 6.22
CA VAL A 22 21.02 -0.46 4.94
C VAL A 22 19.65 -0.49 4.35
N ALA A 23 19.37 0.42 3.43
CA ALA A 23 18.12 0.43 2.68
C ALA A 23 18.02 -0.81 1.78
N ASP A 24 17.76 -1.94 2.39
CA ASP A 24 17.44 -3.19 1.73
C ASP A 24 15.93 -3.23 1.50
N ILE A 25 15.45 -2.34 0.60
CA ILE A 25 14.04 -2.34 0.18
C ILE A 25 13.85 -3.56 -0.71
N SER A 26 13.26 -4.61 -0.14
CA SER A 26 13.19 -5.92 -0.76
C SER A 26 11.83 -6.61 -0.64
N LEU A 27 10.81 -5.92 -0.13
CA LEU A 27 9.47 -6.46 0.05
C LEU A 27 8.42 -5.43 -0.40
N LEU A 28 7.37 -5.89 -1.09
CA LEU A 28 6.18 -5.10 -1.39
C LEU A 28 4.99 -5.71 -0.68
N VAL A 29 4.28 -4.90 0.10
CA VAL A 29 3.12 -5.34 0.88
C VAL A 29 1.87 -4.65 0.36
N ILE A 30 0.87 -5.45 0.01
CA ILE A 30 -0.44 -4.98 -0.47
C ILE A 30 -1.41 -5.01 0.70
N HIS A 31 -2.11 -3.89 0.87
CA HIS A 31 -3.09 -3.65 1.91
C HIS A 31 -4.44 -3.25 1.32
N ASN A 32 -5.45 -3.17 2.16
CA ASN A 32 -6.65 -2.40 1.89
C ASN A 32 -7.00 -1.47 3.06
N ILE A 33 -7.71 -0.42 2.73
CA ILE A 33 -8.21 0.55 3.71
C ILE A 33 -9.52 1.16 3.25
N THR A 34 -10.50 1.27 4.18
CA THR A 34 -11.69 2.10 4.03
C THR A 34 -11.97 2.84 5.33
N LEU A 35 -12.34 4.11 5.24
CA LEU A 35 -12.78 4.92 6.37
C LEU A 35 -13.93 5.84 5.94
N PRO A 36 -15.13 5.72 6.53
CA PRO A 36 -15.59 4.64 7.43
C PRO A 36 -15.62 3.28 6.73
N THR A 37 -15.72 2.20 7.52
CA THR A 37 -15.71 0.84 6.98
C THR A 37 -16.75 0.66 5.87
N GLY A 38 -16.29 0.20 4.69
CA GLY A 38 -17.14 -0.09 3.53
C GLY A 38 -17.64 1.15 2.77
N GLN A 39 -17.17 2.35 3.10
CA GLN A 39 -17.51 3.59 2.39
C GLN A 39 -16.32 4.04 1.53
N PHE A 40 -16.60 4.42 0.29
CA PHE A 40 -15.60 4.89 -0.67
C PHE A 40 -15.80 6.38 -0.96
N THR A 41 -14.71 7.05 -1.36
CA THR A 41 -14.75 8.48 -1.63
C THR A 41 -14.54 8.80 -3.12
N GLU A 42 -15.23 9.85 -3.60
CA GLU A 42 -14.95 10.47 -4.90
C GLU A 42 -13.93 11.62 -4.80
N ALA A 43 -13.66 12.08 -3.56
CA ALA A 43 -12.75 13.19 -3.26
C ALA A 43 -11.62 12.74 -2.32
N PRO A 44 -10.61 11.99 -2.82
CA PRO A 44 -9.51 11.44 -2.03
C PRO A 44 -8.80 12.45 -1.13
N GLU A 45 -8.58 13.66 -1.61
CA GLU A 45 -7.89 14.76 -0.91
C GLU A 45 -8.65 15.30 0.32
N HIS A 46 -9.91 14.90 0.48
CA HIS A 46 -10.78 15.26 1.60
C HIS A 46 -11.30 14.04 2.35
N SER A 47 -10.75 12.86 2.06
CA SER A 47 -11.17 11.62 2.67
C SER A 47 -10.68 11.48 4.11
N PHE A 48 -11.36 10.65 4.89
CA PHE A 48 -10.88 10.29 6.23
C PHE A 48 -9.59 9.47 6.18
N ILE A 49 -9.33 8.73 5.09
CA ILE A 49 -8.05 8.03 4.86
C ILE A 49 -6.92 9.06 4.73
N ASP A 50 -7.12 10.11 3.90
CA ASP A 50 -6.15 11.21 3.80
C ASP A 50 -5.93 11.86 5.17
N GLY A 51 -7.02 12.17 5.88
CA GLY A 51 -6.96 12.72 7.24
C GLY A 51 -6.16 11.85 8.21
N LEU A 52 -6.34 10.53 8.17
CA LEU A 52 -5.59 9.59 9.01
C LEU A 52 -4.08 9.65 8.70
N PHE A 53 -3.72 9.56 7.42
CA PHE A 53 -2.31 9.57 7.02
C PHE A 53 -1.64 10.92 7.17
N MET A 54 -2.40 12.02 7.08
CA MET A 54 -1.92 13.38 7.32
C MET A 54 -1.92 13.77 8.81
N GLY A 55 -2.47 12.91 9.70
CA GLY A 55 -2.56 13.20 11.13
C GLY A 55 -3.60 14.26 11.49
N THR A 56 -4.60 14.45 10.64
CA THR A 56 -5.66 15.47 10.78
C THR A 56 -7.06 14.86 10.92
N LEU A 57 -7.14 13.53 11.09
CA LEU A 57 -8.42 12.83 11.23
C LEU A 57 -9.17 13.32 12.48
N ASP A 58 -10.39 13.82 12.26
CA ASP A 58 -11.33 14.04 13.37
C ASP A 58 -11.95 12.71 13.80
N CYS A 59 -11.44 12.15 14.88
CA CYS A 59 -11.94 10.86 15.41
C CYS A 59 -13.35 10.94 15.99
N THR A 60 -13.95 12.13 16.08
CA THR A 60 -15.35 12.32 16.51
C THR A 60 -16.33 12.31 15.35
N ALA A 61 -15.83 12.39 14.12
CA ALA A 61 -16.65 12.49 12.90
C ALA A 61 -17.45 11.21 12.59
N HIS A 62 -17.00 10.04 13.07
CA HIS A 62 -17.69 8.78 12.88
C HIS A 62 -17.40 7.81 14.05
N PRO A 63 -18.39 6.98 14.48
CA PRO A 63 -18.18 6.02 15.57
C PRO A 63 -17.01 5.03 15.33
N ASP A 64 -16.81 4.59 14.10
CA ASP A 64 -15.71 3.68 13.71
C ASP A 64 -14.31 4.25 14.01
N PHE A 65 -14.20 5.57 14.18
CA PHE A 65 -12.91 6.24 14.37
C PHE A 65 -12.46 6.31 15.82
N ALA A 66 -13.31 5.90 16.77
CA ALA A 66 -12.97 5.96 18.21
C ALA A 66 -11.66 5.23 18.54
N SER A 67 -11.39 4.09 17.88
CA SER A 67 -10.17 3.31 18.06
C SER A 67 -8.94 3.92 17.37
N LEU A 68 -9.13 4.93 16.54
CA LEU A 68 -8.05 5.59 15.78
C LEU A 68 -7.48 6.80 16.51
N HIS A 69 -8.03 7.16 17.68
CA HIS A 69 -7.51 8.27 18.48
C HIS A 69 -6.03 8.07 18.84
N GLY A 70 -5.18 8.98 18.41
CA GLY A 70 -3.74 8.92 18.64
C GLY A 70 -2.98 7.90 17.78
N VAL A 71 -3.67 7.18 16.89
CA VAL A 71 -3.02 6.25 15.95
C VAL A 71 -2.20 7.04 14.94
N ARG A 72 -0.96 6.62 14.75
CA ARG A 72 -0.02 7.17 13.76
C ARG A 72 0.39 6.08 12.80
N VAL A 73 -0.18 6.10 11.61
CA VAL A 73 0.08 5.15 10.55
C VAL A 73 0.21 5.87 9.21
N SER A 74 0.84 5.23 8.27
CA SER A 74 0.94 5.69 6.89
C SER A 74 1.23 4.51 5.98
N ALA A 75 1.01 4.67 4.68
CA ALA A 75 1.57 3.81 3.65
C ALA A 75 2.39 4.67 2.67
N HIS A 76 3.15 4.03 1.79
CA HIS A 76 3.88 4.78 0.77
C HIS A 76 2.91 5.35 -0.26
N CYS A 77 1.95 4.53 -0.71
CA CYS A 77 0.92 4.97 -1.64
C CYS A 77 -0.47 4.46 -1.23
N VAL A 78 -1.50 5.21 -1.63
CA VAL A 78 -2.90 4.77 -1.69
C VAL A 78 -3.34 4.79 -3.15
N ILE A 79 -4.00 3.73 -3.59
CA ILE A 79 -4.66 3.63 -4.90
C ILE A 79 -6.16 3.67 -4.67
N TRP A 80 -6.79 4.72 -5.12
CA TRP A 80 -8.22 4.97 -4.97
C TRP A 80 -9.04 4.15 -5.96
N ARG A 81 -10.36 4.06 -5.75
CA ARG A 81 -11.26 3.25 -6.60
C ARG A 81 -11.20 3.62 -8.09
N ASP A 82 -10.93 4.86 -8.41
CA ASP A 82 -10.79 5.39 -9.77
C ASP A 82 -9.38 5.23 -10.37
N GLY A 83 -8.49 4.56 -9.64
CA GLY A 83 -7.12 4.32 -10.06
C GLY A 83 -6.14 5.47 -9.80
N ARG A 84 -6.59 6.62 -9.27
CA ARG A 84 -5.66 7.68 -8.85
C ARG A 84 -4.70 7.16 -7.79
N ILE A 85 -3.43 7.60 -7.84
CA ILE A 85 -2.39 7.21 -6.89
C ILE A 85 -1.98 8.43 -6.09
N PHE A 86 -2.10 8.33 -4.76
CA PHE A 86 -1.54 9.34 -3.86
C PHE A 86 -0.33 8.75 -3.17
N GLN A 87 0.81 9.47 -3.20
CA GLN A 87 2.02 9.09 -2.49
C GLN A 87 2.13 9.91 -1.21
N TYR A 88 2.13 9.22 -0.07
CA TYR A 88 2.22 9.83 1.25
C TYR A 88 3.63 9.78 1.85
N VAL A 89 4.40 8.76 1.51
CA VAL A 89 5.78 8.60 2.01
C VAL A 89 6.69 8.26 0.83
N PRO A 90 7.84 8.92 0.68
CA PRO A 90 8.86 8.54 -0.30
C PRO A 90 9.32 7.09 -0.06
N PHE A 91 9.63 6.34 -1.14
CA PHE A 91 9.97 4.92 -1.01
C PHE A 91 11.25 4.69 -0.20
N GLU A 92 12.16 5.65 -0.19
CA GLU A 92 13.41 5.60 0.58
C GLU A 92 13.17 5.76 2.09
N LYS A 93 12.02 6.30 2.48
CA LYS A 93 11.63 6.48 3.88
C LYS A 93 10.85 5.27 4.40
N ARG A 94 10.73 5.16 5.71
CA ARG A 94 10.01 4.08 6.37
C ARG A 94 8.59 4.53 6.70
N ALA A 95 7.60 4.10 5.91
CA ALA A 95 6.20 4.25 6.26
C ALA A 95 5.80 3.26 7.38
N TRP A 96 4.75 3.59 8.12
CA TRP A 96 4.29 2.80 9.27
C TRP A 96 2.99 2.04 8.92
N HIS A 97 3.11 0.97 8.11
CA HIS A 97 1.98 0.21 7.58
C HIS A 97 1.87 -1.25 8.06
N ALA A 98 2.99 -1.88 8.41
CA ALA A 98 3.02 -3.32 8.68
C ALA A 98 2.81 -3.68 10.17
N GLY A 99 3.09 -2.75 11.10
CA GLY A 99 3.02 -3.03 12.54
C GLY A 99 3.93 -4.17 12.97
N ILE A 100 3.47 -5.00 13.92
CA ILE A 100 4.16 -6.25 14.29
C ILE A 100 4.02 -7.22 13.14
N SER A 101 5.14 -7.57 12.53
CA SER A 101 5.17 -8.31 11.26
C SER A 101 6.49 -9.05 11.07
N GLN A 102 6.44 -10.12 10.26
CA GLN A 102 7.61 -10.94 9.92
C GLN A 102 7.48 -11.46 8.49
N PHE A 103 8.60 -11.52 7.77
CA PHE A 103 8.69 -12.14 6.47
C PHE A 103 10.00 -12.92 6.35
N GLU A 104 9.93 -14.22 6.02
CA GLU A 104 11.09 -15.12 5.89
C GLU A 104 12.05 -15.07 7.10
N GLY A 105 11.50 -15.03 8.33
CA GLY A 105 12.28 -14.98 9.56
C GLY A 105 12.79 -13.58 9.94
N ARG A 106 12.59 -12.56 9.10
CA ARG A 106 12.96 -11.19 9.40
C ARG A 106 11.77 -10.40 9.92
N GLU A 107 11.89 -9.89 11.13
CA GLU A 107 10.87 -9.07 11.79
C GLU A 107 10.88 -7.62 11.30
N ARG A 108 9.82 -6.86 11.69
CA ARG A 108 9.71 -5.41 11.45
C ARG A 108 9.70 -5.07 9.97
N CYS A 109 8.74 -5.62 9.22
CA CYS A 109 8.66 -5.46 7.77
C CYS A 109 8.66 -3.99 7.31
N ASN A 110 8.20 -3.01 8.12
CA ASN A 110 8.36 -1.59 7.79
C ASN A 110 9.79 -1.20 7.42
N ASP A 111 10.79 -1.86 8.03
CA ASP A 111 12.20 -1.48 7.85
C ASP A 111 12.69 -1.74 6.42
N PHE A 112 12.11 -2.72 5.71
CA PHE A 112 12.58 -3.16 4.39
C PHE A 112 11.47 -3.33 3.34
N SER A 113 10.24 -2.88 3.64
CA SER A 113 9.13 -2.99 2.70
C SER A 113 8.63 -1.65 2.20
N ILE A 114 7.96 -1.69 1.05
CA ILE A 114 7.06 -0.64 0.56
C ILE A 114 5.63 -1.14 0.79
N GLY A 115 4.76 -0.32 1.39
CA GLY A 115 3.33 -0.63 1.57
C GLY A 115 2.48 0.17 0.60
N ILE A 116 1.56 -0.53 -0.08
CA ILE A 116 0.54 0.08 -0.95
C ILE A 116 -0.83 -0.28 -0.39
N GLU A 117 -1.63 0.73 -0.12
CA GLU A 117 -3.04 0.59 0.23
C GLU A 117 -3.92 0.69 -1.02
N LEU A 118 -4.91 -0.17 -1.11
CA LEU A 118 -6.01 -0.04 -2.05
C LEU A 118 -7.25 0.43 -1.28
N GLU A 119 -7.91 1.50 -1.72
CA GLU A 119 -9.22 1.82 -1.16
C GLU A 119 -10.16 0.64 -1.41
N GLY A 120 -10.51 -0.09 -0.34
CA GLY A 120 -11.22 -1.36 -0.46
C GLY A 120 -11.46 -2.01 0.88
N SER A 121 -12.06 -3.19 0.82
CA SER A 121 -12.28 -4.09 1.96
C SER A 121 -12.02 -5.53 1.54
N ASP A 122 -11.94 -6.43 2.52
CA ASP A 122 -11.60 -7.84 2.29
C ASP A 122 -12.56 -8.56 1.33
N ASP A 123 -13.83 -8.14 1.31
CA ASP A 123 -14.92 -8.87 0.65
C ASP A 123 -15.46 -8.18 -0.61
N LEU A 124 -15.03 -6.95 -0.89
CA LEU A 124 -15.52 -6.20 -2.04
C LEU A 124 -14.49 -6.19 -3.18
N PRO A 125 -14.89 -6.55 -4.41
CA PRO A 125 -13.98 -6.56 -5.56
C PRO A 125 -13.31 -5.20 -5.78
N TYR A 126 -12.03 -5.25 -6.11
CA TYR A 126 -11.26 -4.09 -6.55
C TYR A 126 -11.58 -3.76 -8.00
N THR A 127 -11.46 -2.50 -8.38
CA THR A 127 -11.78 -2.05 -9.75
C THR A 127 -10.67 -2.41 -10.74
N ASP A 128 -11.01 -2.37 -12.02
CA ASP A 128 -10.03 -2.57 -13.09
C ASP A 128 -8.98 -1.45 -13.09
N GLU A 129 -9.41 -0.23 -12.78
CA GLU A 129 -8.55 0.96 -12.66
C GLU A 129 -7.54 0.79 -11.52
N GLN A 130 -7.96 0.23 -10.39
CA GLN A 130 -7.04 -0.07 -9.28
C GLN A 130 -6.00 -1.12 -9.69
N TYR A 131 -6.38 -2.20 -10.36
CA TYR A 131 -5.42 -3.20 -10.85
C TYR A 131 -4.45 -2.62 -11.87
N GLN A 132 -4.94 -1.80 -12.82
CA GLN A 132 -4.07 -1.16 -13.81
C GLN A 132 -3.02 -0.27 -13.13
N SER A 133 -3.44 0.57 -12.20
CA SER A 133 -2.56 1.46 -11.44
C SER A 133 -1.59 0.69 -10.55
N LEU A 134 -2.06 -0.35 -9.86
CA LEU A 134 -1.23 -1.19 -9.01
C LEU A 134 -0.13 -1.90 -9.83
N ILE A 135 -0.49 -2.48 -10.98
CA ILE A 135 0.47 -3.14 -11.88
C ILE A 135 1.52 -2.15 -12.38
N LEU A 136 1.10 -0.96 -12.81
CA LEU A 136 2.01 0.09 -13.28
C LEU A 136 2.97 0.53 -12.17
N LEU A 137 2.44 0.82 -10.98
CA LEU A 137 3.20 1.25 -9.81
C LEU A 137 4.18 0.15 -9.36
N THR A 138 3.74 -1.11 -9.33
CA THR A 138 4.60 -2.24 -8.97
C THR A 138 5.77 -2.40 -9.92
N LYS A 139 5.55 -2.31 -11.24
CA LYS A 139 6.64 -2.37 -12.24
C LYS A 139 7.64 -1.24 -12.05
N PHE A 140 7.15 -0.03 -11.77
CA PHE A 140 8.01 1.10 -11.47
C PHE A 140 8.85 0.83 -10.22
N ILE A 141 8.22 0.39 -9.12
CA ILE A 141 8.90 0.08 -7.86
C ILE A 141 9.96 -1.02 -8.08
N MET A 142 9.62 -2.11 -8.76
CA MET A 142 10.58 -3.19 -9.05
C MET A 142 11.76 -2.73 -9.91
N SER A 143 11.56 -1.75 -10.80
CA SER A 143 12.65 -1.18 -11.59
C SER A 143 13.62 -0.35 -10.76
N GLN A 144 13.16 0.27 -9.69
CA GLN A 144 13.97 1.06 -8.76
C GLN A 144 14.57 0.20 -7.63
N HIS A 145 13.87 -0.88 -7.25
CA HIS A 145 14.23 -1.76 -6.15
C HIS A 145 14.24 -3.22 -6.63
N PRO A 146 15.29 -3.66 -7.36
CA PRO A 146 15.34 -4.97 -8.01
C PRO A 146 15.36 -6.16 -7.04
N ALA A 147 15.59 -5.93 -5.75
CA ALA A 147 15.45 -6.95 -4.71
C ALA A 147 13.97 -7.31 -4.44
N ILE A 148 13.00 -6.51 -4.88
CA ILE A 148 11.58 -6.87 -4.87
C ILE A 148 11.31 -7.76 -6.09
N THR A 149 11.25 -9.08 -5.88
CA THR A 149 10.87 -10.06 -6.91
C THR A 149 9.38 -10.37 -6.81
N THR A 150 8.84 -11.13 -7.76
CA THR A 150 7.42 -11.54 -7.74
C THR A 150 7.05 -12.37 -6.51
N GLU A 151 7.99 -13.10 -5.93
CA GLU A 151 7.84 -13.90 -4.71
C GLU A 151 7.85 -13.02 -3.45
N ARG A 152 8.38 -11.82 -3.56
CA ARG A 152 8.47 -10.84 -2.47
C ARG A 152 7.39 -9.75 -2.58
N ILE A 153 6.28 -10.07 -3.25
CA ILE A 153 5.04 -9.29 -3.27
C ILE A 153 3.98 -10.08 -2.53
N VAL A 154 3.54 -9.57 -1.39
CA VAL A 154 2.70 -10.30 -0.42
C VAL A 154 1.58 -9.43 0.10
N GLY A 155 0.57 -10.05 0.74
CA GLY A 155 -0.46 -9.35 1.50
C GLY A 155 -0.01 -9.02 2.92
N HIS A 156 -0.70 -8.12 3.58
CA HIS A 156 -0.49 -7.87 5.01
C HIS A 156 -0.78 -9.12 5.84
N CYS A 157 -1.78 -9.91 5.44
CA CYS A 157 -2.11 -11.19 6.06
C CYS A 157 -0.95 -12.19 6.05
N ASP A 158 -0.07 -12.13 5.04
CA ASP A 158 1.07 -13.05 4.92
C ASP A 158 2.20 -12.71 5.90
N ILE A 159 2.35 -11.42 6.26
CA ILE A 159 3.40 -10.96 7.18
C ILE A 159 2.91 -10.75 8.61
N ALA A 160 1.61 -10.82 8.83
CA ALA A 160 0.98 -10.67 10.14
C ALA A 160 -0.20 -11.66 10.32
N PRO A 161 0.02 -12.97 10.13
CA PRO A 161 -1.03 -13.98 10.16
C PRO A 161 -1.76 -13.99 11.51
N GLY A 162 -3.08 -14.15 11.46
CA GLY A 162 -3.96 -14.12 12.64
C GLY A 162 -4.23 -12.73 13.21
N ARG A 163 -3.49 -11.70 12.77
CA ARG A 163 -3.70 -10.30 13.18
C ARG A 163 -4.31 -9.46 12.07
N LYS A 164 -4.00 -9.77 10.81
CA LYS A 164 -4.42 -9.03 9.63
C LYS A 164 -4.99 -9.95 8.57
N THR A 165 -5.93 -9.44 7.79
CA THR A 165 -6.64 -10.16 6.74
C THR A 165 -6.46 -9.52 5.37
N ASP A 166 -6.09 -8.23 5.35
CA ASP A 166 -5.92 -7.45 4.12
C ASP A 166 -4.80 -7.98 3.22
N PRO A 167 -4.94 -7.89 1.90
CA PRO A 167 -5.98 -7.22 1.12
C PRO A 167 -7.29 -8.01 0.97
N GLY A 168 -7.48 -9.10 1.70
CA GLY A 168 -8.71 -9.89 1.75
C GLY A 168 -8.89 -10.88 0.58
N THR A 169 -10.00 -11.63 0.66
CA THR A 169 -10.31 -12.69 -0.31
C THR A 169 -10.79 -12.15 -1.66
N ALA A 170 -11.25 -10.90 -1.70
CA ALA A 170 -11.68 -10.25 -2.94
C ALA A 170 -10.51 -9.78 -3.82
N PHE A 171 -9.26 -9.82 -3.31
CA PHE A 171 -8.10 -9.46 -4.10
C PHE A 171 -7.68 -10.61 -5.02
N ASP A 172 -7.70 -10.37 -6.33
CA ASP A 172 -7.34 -11.34 -7.36
C ASP A 172 -5.81 -11.41 -7.53
N TRP A 173 -5.17 -12.22 -6.69
CA TRP A 173 -3.73 -12.48 -6.74
C TRP A 173 -3.28 -13.08 -8.06
N MET A 174 -4.10 -13.92 -8.69
CA MET A 174 -3.73 -14.59 -9.95
C MET A 174 -3.65 -13.56 -11.08
N ARG A 175 -4.70 -12.76 -11.26
CA ARG A 175 -4.73 -11.64 -12.20
C ARG A 175 -3.51 -10.71 -12.03
N TYR A 176 -3.26 -10.31 -10.79
CA TYR A 176 -2.18 -9.38 -10.47
C TYR A 176 -0.80 -9.97 -10.78
N ARG A 177 -0.50 -11.17 -10.28
CA ARG A 177 0.78 -11.85 -10.46
C ARG A 177 1.07 -12.18 -11.93
N ASP A 178 0.05 -12.63 -12.69
CA ASP A 178 0.20 -12.95 -14.10
C ASP A 178 0.52 -11.69 -14.94
N ALA A 179 -0.11 -10.56 -14.61
CA ALA A 179 0.18 -9.28 -15.27
C ALA A 179 1.61 -8.79 -15.00
N ILE A 180 2.14 -8.96 -13.78
CA ILE A 180 3.53 -8.63 -13.46
C ILE A 180 4.50 -9.56 -14.20
N LYS A 181 4.28 -10.89 -14.15
CA LYS A 181 5.13 -11.89 -14.82
C LYS A 181 5.15 -11.70 -16.33
N SER A 182 4.01 -11.43 -16.95
CA SER A 182 3.90 -11.21 -18.40
C SER A 182 4.69 -9.99 -18.86
N ALA A 183 4.74 -8.96 -18.03
CA ALA A 183 5.49 -7.76 -18.33
C ALA A 183 7.02 -7.94 -18.21
N LEU A 184 7.47 -8.82 -17.32
CA LEU A 184 8.89 -9.15 -17.16
C LEU A 184 9.42 -10.06 -18.27
N LYS A 185 8.52 -10.82 -18.93
CA LYS A 185 8.86 -11.76 -20.01
C LYS A 185 8.93 -11.12 -21.41
N LYS A 186 8.49 -9.88 -21.60
CA LYS A 186 8.65 -9.19 -22.90
C LYS A 186 10.07 -8.61 -22.95
N PRO A 187 11.03 -9.29 -23.64
CA PRO A 187 12.30 -8.67 -23.93
C PRO A 187 12.04 -7.45 -24.83
N ILE A 188 12.84 -6.48 -24.66
CA ILE A 188 12.95 -5.27 -25.48
C ILE A 188 13.34 -5.66 -26.89
#